data_c1c78fa6717b78125f9b9580e0d7dd55
#
_entry.id   c1c78fa6717b78125f9b9580e0d7dd55
#
_cell.length_a   1.000
_cell.length_b   1.000
_cell.length_c   1.000
_cell.angle_alpha   90.00
_cell.angle_beta   90.00
_cell.angle_gamma   90.00
#
_symmetry.space_group_name_H-M   'P 1'
#
loop_
_entity.id
_entity.type
_entity.pdbx_description
1 polymer ?
#
loop_
_entity_poly.entity_id
_entity_poly.type
_entity_poly.pdbx_seq_one_letter_code
_entity_poly.pdbx_strand_id
1 'polypeptide(L)'
;MRLTTSSTAILSAVKEFSKETRKVNGKAYNGFITFEVCEETETMTITATDGSVCLNKTLYLLHVDGSFKFKAHIKRLMYILGMMPEMPINIFSKNGLIFFDVMLNMGMLIEDN
;
A
#
# COMPACT_ATOMS: atom_id res chain seq x y z
N MET A 1 13.57 -8.76 0.30
CA MET A 1 12.70 -8.17 -0.70
C MET A 1 12.32 -6.77 -0.28
N ARG A 2 12.48 -5.85 -1.19
CA ARG A 2 12.41 -4.41 -0.86
C ARG A 2 11.95 -3.60 -2.06
N LEU A 3 11.22 -2.52 -1.80
CA LEU A 3 10.87 -1.54 -2.82
C LEU A 3 10.96 -0.13 -2.26
N THR A 4 11.06 0.84 -3.17
CA THR A 4 10.96 2.26 -2.84
C THR A 4 9.88 2.88 -3.71
N THR A 5 8.98 3.62 -3.09
CA THR A 5 7.86 4.28 -3.78
C THR A 5 7.48 5.57 -3.07
N SER A 6 6.59 6.32 -3.67
CA SER A 6 6.06 7.54 -3.07
C SER A 6 4.92 7.22 -2.11
N SER A 7 4.99 7.74 -0.88
CA SER A 7 3.93 7.57 0.11
C SER A 7 2.61 8.15 -0.37
N THR A 8 2.66 9.30 -1.04
CA THR A 8 1.45 9.97 -1.54
C THR A 8 0.77 9.22 -2.66
N ALA A 9 1.53 8.50 -3.49
CA ALA A 9 0.95 7.71 -4.58
C ALA A 9 0.07 6.59 -4.03
N ILE A 10 0.53 5.89 -2.99
CA ILE A 10 -0.25 4.84 -2.34
C ILE A 10 -1.45 5.46 -1.62
N LEU A 11 -1.21 6.49 -0.82
CA LEU A 11 -2.26 7.13 -0.03
C LEU A 11 -3.38 7.68 -0.90
N SER A 12 -3.03 8.30 -2.02
CA SER A 12 -3.99 8.84 -2.97
C SER A 12 -4.91 7.74 -3.53
N ALA A 13 -4.33 6.62 -3.94
CA ALA A 13 -5.10 5.49 -4.48
C ALA A 13 -6.05 4.91 -3.43
N VAL A 14 -5.57 4.74 -2.21
CA VAL A 14 -6.35 4.15 -1.12
C VAL A 14 -7.47 5.10 -0.67
N LYS A 15 -7.18 6.39 -0.57
CA LYS A 15 -8.20 7.40 -0.21
C LYS A 15 -9.30 7.48 -1.24
N GLU A 16 -8.94 7.45 -2.51
CA GLU A 16 -9.92 7.49 -3.60
C GLU A 16 -10.85 6.28 -3.55
N PHE A 17 -10.30 5.10 -3.31
CA PHE A 17 -11.07 3.88 -3.16
C PHE A 17 -12.02 3.97 -1.95
N SER A 18 -11.52 4.42 -0.81
CA SER A 18 -12.31 4.58 0.41
C SER A 18 -13.47 5.56 0.20
N LYS A 19 -13.21 6.66 -0.48
CA LYS A 19 -14.23 7.67 -0.81
C LYS A 19 -15.30 7.09 -1.72
N GLU A 20 -14.90 6.33 -2.72
CA GLU A 20 -15.82 5.74 -3.69
C GLU A 20 -16.69 4.66 -3.05
N THR A 21 -16.12 3.82 -2.17
CA THR A 21 -16.92 2.80 -1.47
C THR A 21 -17.94 3.44 -0.54
N ARG A 22 -17.60 4.54 0.12
CA ARG A 22 -18.55 5.28 0.95
C ARG A 22 -19.67 5.87 0.13
N LYS A 23 -19.34 6.41 -1.03
CA LYS A 23 -20.32 7.01 -1.93
C LYS A 23 -21.31 5.99 -2.47
N VAL A 24 -20.84 4.82 -2.87
CA VAL A 24 -21.66 3.76 -3.48
C VAL A 24 -22.41 2.96 -2.44
N ASN A 25 -21.79 2.60 -1.33
CA ASN A 25 -22.34 1.67 -0.34
C ASN A 25 -22.74 2.32 0.98
N GLY A 26 -22.52 3.61 1.15
CA GLY A 26 -22.82 4.32 2.39
C GLY A 26 -21.82 4.08 3.51
N LYS A 27 -20.83 3.21 3.30
CA LYS A 27 -19.79 2.87 4.27
C LYS A 27 -18.43 2.86 3.59
N ALA A 28 -17.42 3.38 4.29
CA ALA A 28 -16.05 3.25 3.83
C ALA A 28 -15.62 1.78 3.89
N TYR A 29 -14.77 1.38 2.95
CA TYR A 29 -14.19 0.04 2.95
C TYR A 29 -13.46 -0.23 4.27
N ASN A 30 -13.67 -1.41 4.82
CA ASN A 30 -13.05 -1.82 6.08
C ASN A 30 -12.46 -3.23 5.95
N GLY A 31 -11.46 -3.35 5.10
CA GLY A 31 -10.83 -4.63 4.83
C GLY A 31 -9.38 -4.47 4.44
N PHE A 32 -8.84 -5.49 3.81
CA PHE A 32 -7.43 -5.52 3.43
C PHE A 32 -7.22 -5.01 2.01
N ILE A 33 -6.10 -4.34 1.82
CA ILE A 33 -5.58 -3.92 0.52
C ILE A 33 -4.44 -4.86 0.18
N THR A 34 -4.45 -5.42 -1.02
CA THR A 34 -3.41 -6.33 -1.50
C THR A 34 -2.41 -5.59 -2.37
N PHE A 35 -1.14 -5.86 -2.12
CA PHE A 35 -0.03 -5.28 -2.88
C PHE A 35 0.76 -6.40 -3.54
N GLU A 36 0.92 -6.33 -4.83
CA GLU A 36 1.69 -7.30 -5.59
C GLU A 36 2.85 -6.61 -6.29
N VAL A 37 4.06 -6.94 -5.88
CA VAL A 37 5.29 -6.33 -6.38
C VAL A 37 5.92 -7.23 -7.43
N CYS A 38 6.19 -6.66 -8.60
CA CYS A 38 6.84 -7.35 -9.70
C CYS A 38 8.17 -6.68 -10.01
N GLU A 39 9.26 -7.41 -9.77
CA GLU A 39 10.59 -6.90 -10.04
C GLU A 39 10.86 -6.71 -11.53
N GLU A 40 10.38 -7.62 -12.36
CA GLU A 40 10.62 -7.57 -13.81
C GLU A 40 10.09 -6.30 -14.46
N THR A 41 8.90 -5.87 -14.04
CA THR A 41 8.26 -4.66 -14.59
C THR A 41 8.52 -3.43 -13.74
N GLU A 42 9.14 -3.61 -12.58
CA GLU A 42 9.38 -2.54 -11.60
C GLU A 42 8.08 -1.84 -11.20
N THR A 43 7.04 -2.64 -10.97
CA THR A 43 5.71 -2.13 -10.63
C THR A 43 5.17 -2.76 -9.36
N MET A 44 4.20 -2.07 -8.77
CA MET A 44 3.40 -2.59 -7.69
C MET A 44 1.94 -2.40 -8.04
N THR A 45 1.17 -3.47 -8.01
CA THR A 45 -0.26 -3.43 -8.27
C THR A 45 -1.01 -3.47 -6.95
N ILE A 46 -1.90 -2.51 -6.75
CA ILE A 46 -2.70 -2.36 -5.54
C ILE A 46 -4.13 -2.75 -5.88
N THR A 47 -4.67 -3.73 -5.18
CA THR A 47 -6.02 -4.24 -5.46
C THR A 47 -6.83 -4.37 -4.17
N ALA A 48 -8.13 -4.16 -4.32
CA ALA A 48 -9.12 -4.42 -3.27
C ALA A 48 -10.50 -4.40 -3.89
N THR A 49 -11.48 -5.01 -3.23
CA THR A 49 -12.88 -4.92 -3.64
C THR A 49 -13.79 -5.11 -2.45
N ASP A 50 -14.91 -4.41 -2.45
CA ASP A 50 -15.99 -4.62 -1.48
C ASP A 50 -17.20 -5.31 -2.13
N GLY A 51 -17.02 -5.82 -3.35
CA GLY A 51 -18.08 -6.45 -4.13
C GLY A 51 -18.77 -5.51 -5.10
N SER A 52 -18.73 -4.21 -4.87
CA SER A 52 -19.36 -3.19 -5.71
C SER A 52 -18.36 -2.24 -6.36
N VAL A 53 -17.33 -1.88 -5.60
CA VAL A 53 -16.26 -0.99 -6.06
C VAL A 53 -14.96 -1.75 -6.03
N CYS A 54 -14.16 -1.62 -7.09
CA CYS A 54 -12.86 -2.27 -7.19
C CYS A 54 -11.75 -1.23 -7.21
N LEU A 55 -10.69 -1.52 -6.47
CA LEU A 55 -9.43 -0.80 -6.59
C LEU A 55 -8.49 -1.65 -7.42
N ASN A 56 -7.92 -1.05 -8.46
CA ASN A 56 -6.89 -1.70 -9.27
C ASN A 56 -5.97 -0.61 -9.80
N LYS A 57 -4.85 -0.42 -9.13
CA LYS A 57 -3.91 0.62 -9.45
C LYS A 57 -2.51 0.04 -9.59
N THR A 58 -1.82 0.37 -10.66
CA THR A 58 -0.42 -0.02 -10.87
C THR A 58 0.46 1.21 -10.75
N LEU A 59 1.46 1.12 -9.88
CA LEU A 59 2.43 2.18 -9.66
C LEU A 59 3.80 1.73 -10.14
N TYR A 60 4.54 2.63 -10.78
CA TYR A 60 5.93 2.39 -11.10
C TYR A 60 6.78 2.68 -9.87
N LEU A 61 7.70 1.77 -9.57
CA LEU A 61 8.53 1.86 -8.38
C LEU A 61 9.82 2.62 -8.68
N LEU A 62 10.32 3.35 -7.69
CA LEU A 62 11.60 4.03 -7.79
C LEU A 62 12.76 3.02 -7.69
N HIS A 63 12.54 1.97 -6.92
CA HIS A 63 13.49 0.88 -6.75
C HIS A 63 12.73 -0.38 -6.35
N VAL A 64 13.21 -1.54 -6.79
CA VAL A 64 12.62 -2.81 -6.41
C VAL A 64 13.70 -3.90 -6.39
N ASP A 65 13.62 -4.75 -5.38
CA ASP A 65 14.52 -5.89 -5.20
C ASP A 65 13.66 -7.09 -4.78
N GLY A 66 13.41 -7.95 -5.75
CA GLY A 66 12.59 -9.14 -5.57
C GLY A 66 11.11 -8.89 -5.83
N SER A 67 10.40 -9.96 -6.18
CA SER A 67 8.95 -9.93 -6.34
C SER A 67 8.31 -10.52 -5.10
N PHE A 68 7.27 -9.86 -4.57
CA PHE A 68 6.58 -10.32 -3.38
C PHE A 68 5.17 -9.76 -3.31
N LYS A 69 4.38 -10.29 -2.38
CA LYS A 69 2.98 -9.94 -2.23
C LYS A 69 2.67 -9.79 -0.74
N PHE A 70 1.88 -8.79 -0.41
CA PHE A 70 1.48 -8.58 0.98
C PHE A 70 0.12 -7.90 1.07
N LYS A 71 -0.46 -7.91 2.26
CA LYS A 71 -1.72 -7.22 2.56
C LYS A 71 -1.55 -6.29 3.73
N ALA A 72 -2.31 -5.21 3.72
CA ALA A 72 -2.40 -4.29 4.84
C ALA A 72 -3.85 -3.88 5.03
N HIS A 73 -4.31 -3.79 6.28
CA HIS A 73 -5.66 -3.32 6.55
C HIS A 73 -5.75 -1.83 6.21
N ILE A 74 -6.81 -1.43 5.53
CA ILE A 74 -6.96 -0.07 5.00
C ILE A 74 -6.85 1.01 6.08
N LYS A 75 -7.42 0.77 7.25
CA LYS A 75 -7.38 1.76 8.34
C LYS A 75 -5.96 1.98 8.84
N ARG A 76 -5.22 0.90 9.03
CA ARG A 76 -3.84 0.97 9.48
C ARG A 76 -2.96 1.63 8.44
N LEU A 77 -3.16 1.26 7.18
CA LEU A 77 -2.41 1.81 6.06
C LEU A 77 -2.63 3.32 5.94
N MET A 78 -3.89 3.76 5.98
CA MET A 78 -4.22 5.18 5.90
C MET A 78 -3.68 5.96 7.09
N TYR A 79 -3.71 5.37 8.28
CA TYR A 79 -3.17 5.99 9.48
C TYR A 79 -1.66 6.21 9.34
N ILE A 80 -0.94 5.17 8.96
CA ILE A 80 0.52 5.23 8.79
C ILE A 80 0.91 6.23 7.71
N LEU A 81 0.32 6.10 6.53
CA LEU A 81 0.65 6.95 5.40
C LEU A 81 0.21 8.40 5.61
N GLY A 82 -0.89 8.60 6.34
CA GLY A 82 -1.39 9.94 6.63
C GLY A 82 -0.49 10.73 7.58
N MET A 83 0.35 10.05 8.36
CA MET A 83 1.31 10.70 9.25
C MET A 83 2.63 11.02 8.56
N MET A 84 2.86 10.44 7.39
CA MET A 84 4.10 10.63 6.66
C MET A 84 4.02 11.87 5.79
N PRO A 85 5.10 12.68 5.74
CA PRO A 85 5.17 13.75 4.74
C PRO A 85 5.30 13.15 3.34
N GLU A 86 5.11 13.97 2.32
CA GLU A 86 5.33 13.54 0.95
C GLU A 86 6.81 13.26 0.73
N MET A 87 7.16 11.97 0.67
CA MET A 87 8.54 11.55 0.53
C MET A 87 8.59 10.10 0.03
N PRO A 88 9.72 9.68 -0.54
CA PRO A 88 9.93 8.27 -0.85
C PRO A 88 9.96 7.45 0.44
N ILE A 89 9.33 6.29 0.39
CA ILE A 89 9.36 5.34 1.50
C ILE A 89 9.90 4.01 0.99
N ASN A 90 10.56 3.29 1.89
CA ASN A 90 10.99 1.93 1.63
C ASN A 90 9.99 0.97 2.27
N ILE A 91 9.62 -0.05 1.53
CA ILE A 91 8.78 -1.13 2.02
C ILE A 91 9.59 -2.41 1.85
N PHE A 92 9.73 -3.18 2.92
CA PHE A 92 10.52 -4.40 2.84
C PHE A 92 9.92 -5.49 3.73
N SER A 93 10.23 -6.74 3.37
CA SER A 93 9.80 -7.90 4.14
C SER A 93 10.95 -8.43 4.99
N LYS A 94 10.63 -8.84 6.21
CA LYS A 94 11.59 -9.46 7.11
C LYS A 94 10.85 -10.34 8.11
N ASN A 95 11.22 -11.62 8.20
CA ASN A 95 10.63 -12.56 9.15
C ASN A 95 9.10 -12.67 9.06
N GLY A 96 8.56 -12.67 7.84
CA GLY A 96 7.12 -12.78 7.63
C GLY A 96 6.34 -11.50 7.91
N LEU A 97 7.03 -10.39 8.09
CA LEU A 97 6.41 -9.10 8.38
C LEU A 97 6.80 -8.07 7.32
N ILE A 98 5.93 -7.11 7.12
CA ILE A 98 6.17 -6.00 6.20
C ILE A 98 6.44 -4.74 7.02
N PHE A 99 7.51 -4.06 6.67
CA PHE A 99 7.92 -2.82 7.31
C PHE A 99 7.83 -1.67 6.32
N PHE A 100 7.19 -0.59 6.76
CA PHE A 100 7.19 0.67 6.05
C PHE A 100 8.22 1.54 6.74
N ASP A 101 9.28 1.89 6.02
CA ASP A 101 10.38 2.67 6.57
C ASP A 101 10.55 3.95 5.77
N VAL A 102 10.60 5.06 6.47
CA VAL A 102 10.91 6.35 5.85
C VAL A 102 12.41 6.58 5.91
N MET A 103 12.91 7.50 5.09
CA MET A 103 14.33 7.82 5.03
C MET A 103 14.92 8.24 6.38
N LEU A 104 14.07 8.51 7.37
CA LEU A 104 14.47 8.94 8.71
C LEU A 104 14.41 7.83 9.75
N ASN A 105 14.37 6.56 9.34
CA ASN A 105 14.35 5.39 10.22
C ASN A 105 13.15 5.30 11.16
N MET A 106 12.00 5.67 10.68
CA MET A 106 10.75 5.47 11.42
C MET A 106 10.05 4.24 10.85
N GLY A 107 10.48 3.06 11.27
CA GLY A 107 9.89 1.81 10.83
C GLY A 107 8.53 1.57 11.45
N MET A 108 7.57 1.14 10.66
CA MET A 108 6.23 0.75 11.12
C MET A 108 5.92 -0.64 10.63
N LEU A 109 5.32 -1.43 11.51
CA LEU A 109 5.06 -2.84 11.26
C LEU A 109 3.67 -3.06 10.68
N ILE A 110 3.60 -3.76 9.55
CA ILE A 110 2.35 -4.21 8.95
C ILE A 110 2.50 -5.70 8.69
N GLU A 111 1.48 -6.47 9.06
CA GLU A 111 1.54 -7.91 8.87
C GLU A 111 1.63 -8.27 7.40
N ASP A 112 2.56 -9.17 7.12
CA ASP A 112 2.67 -9.82 5.83
C ASP A 112 1.56 -10.86 5.71
N ASN A 113 1.21 -11.16 4.52
CA ASN A 113 0.15 -12.09 4.24
C ASN A 113 0.71 -13.44 3.80
#